data_e6c4f6d5ee8f803f0f1abadc94d43c90
#
_entry.id   e6c4f6d5ee8f803f0f1abadc94d43c90
#
_cell.length_a   1.000
_cell.length_b   1.000
_cell.length_c   1.000
_cell.angle_alpha   90.00
_cell.angle_beta   90.00
_cell.angle_gamma   90.00
#
_symmetry.space_group_name_H-M   'P 1'
#
loop_
_entity.id
_entity.type
_entity.pdbx_description
1 polymer ?
#
loop_
_entity_poly.entity_id
_entity_poly.type
_entity_poly.pdbx_seq_one_letter_code
_entity_poly.pdbx_strand_id
1 'polypeptide(L)'
;MKKLSLALAAAAAAIISLSSAAQAQDKTKVCFVYVGSHTDGGYSQAHDLGRQQVQQEFGDKIETPYLENVPEGPDAERAIERLARSGCSLIFTTSFGFMDATVKVASKFPNVKFEHGTGYKSGPNLATYNSRFYEGRYILGQIAAKTSKNHGAAYIASFPIPEVVMGINAFEQGARSVDPDFKLKVIWVNTWFDPGKEADAAKAMIDQGVDVITQHTDTTAPMQVAEERGVHAFGQASDMIAAGPKAQLTAIVDTWGNYYSKRVHALLDGTWKSEQSWDGLKDGILKMAPYTNMPDDVKKMAEETEAKIKSGELHPFTGPINKQDGTPWLKAGEKADDKTLLGMNFYVEGVDDKLPQ
;
A
#
# COMPACT_ATOMS: atom_id res chain seq x y z
N MET A 1 -9.11 -86.05 52.88
CA MET A 1 -8.49 -86.39 51.59
C MET A 1 -9.39 -85.82 50.49
N LYS A 2 -8.98 -84.81 49.88
CA LYS A 2 -9.19 -84.38 48.50
C LYS A 2 -8.81 -82.89 48.41
N LYS A 3 -7.75 -82.64 47.75
CA LYS A 3 -7.17 -81.30 47.51
C LYS A 3 -8.01 -80.59 46.46
N LEU A 4 -8.53 -79.42 46.77
CA LEU A 4 -9.19 -78.57 45.82
C LEU A 4 -8.14 -77.50 45.35
N SER A 5 -7.77 -77.60 44.10
CA SER A 5 -6.85 -76.65 43.46
C SER A 5 -7.63 -75.45 42.96
N LEU A 6 -7.35 -74.26 43.48
CA LEU A 6 -7.90 -73.00 42.98
C LEU A 6 -7.01 -72.53 41.83
N ALA A 7 -7.59 -72.49 40.62
CA ALA A 7 -6.95 -71.86 39.49
C ALA A 7 -7.30 -70.34 39.46
N LEU A 8 -6.30 -69.47 39.70
CA LEU A 8 -6.44 -68.04 39.53
C LEU A 8 -6.27 -67.72 38.03
N ALA A 9 -7.35 -67.30 37.39
CA ALA A 9 -7.30 -66.70 36.06
C ALA A 9 -6.93 -65.21 36.18
N ALA A 10 -5.70 -64.86 35.84
CA ALA A 10 -5.27 -63.48 35.70
C ALA A 10 -5.74 -62.91 34.35
N ALA A 11 -6.78 -62.11 34.39
CA ALA A 11 -7.20 -61.32 33.22
C ALA A 11 -6.23 -60.10 33.07
N ALA A 12 -5.27 -60.19 32.16
CA ALA A 12 -4.47 -59.05 31.76
C ALA A 12 -5.32 -58.13 30.85
N ALA A 13 -5.84 -57.06 31.43
CA ALA A 13 -6.44 -55.97 30.65
C ALA A 13 -5.33 -55.20 29.96
N ALA A 14 -5.12 -55.46 28.65
CA ALA A 14 -4.29 -54.64 27.79
C ALA A 14 -5.00 -53.32 27.55
N ILE A 15 -4.58 -52.28 28.29
CA ILE A 15 -4.96 -50.89 28.00
C ILE A 15 -4.16 -50.49 26.75
N ILE A 16 -4.79 -50.61 25.59
CA ILE A 16 -4.30 -50.01 24.35
C ILE A 16 -4.48 -48.50 24.51
N SER A 17 -3.47 -47.83 24.99
CA SER A 17 -3.34 -46.36 24.91
C SER A 17 -3.28 -46.00 23.43
N LEU A 18 -4.41 -45.67 22.81
CA LEU A 18 -4.42 -44.93 21.55
C LEU A 18 -3.80 -43.54 21.84
N SER A 19 -2.49 -43.49 21.76
CA SER A 19 -1.78 -42.23 21.57
C SER A 19 -2.26 -41.70 20.22
N SER A 20 -3.30 -40.87 20.22
CA SER A 20 -3.56 -39.98 19.08
C SER A 20 -2.32 -39.12 18.95
N ALA A 21 -1.38 -39.58 18.14
CA ALA A 21 -0.38 -38.69 17.61
C ALA A 21 -1.17 -37.60 16.88
N ALA A 22 -1.35 -36.46 17.54
CA ALA A 22 -1.80 -35.27 16.88
C ALA A 22 -0.79 -35.06 15.76
N GLN A 23 -1.17 -35.49 14.56
CA GLN A 23 -0.41 -35.22 13.36
C GLN A 23 -0.36 -33.70 13.29
N ALA A 24 0.80 -33.13 13.55
CA ALA A 24 0.98 -31.69 13.37
C ALA A 24 0.55 -31.42 11.93
N GLN A 25 -0.61 -30.81 11.78
CA GLN A 25 -1.11 -30.44 10.46
C GLN A 25 -0.08 -29.45 9.91
N ASP A 26 0.56 -29.78 8.79
CA ASP A 26 1.52 -28.89 8.16
C ASP A 26 0.88 -27.51 7.97
N LYS A 27 1.51 -26.48 8.53
CA LYS A 27 1.00 -25.12 8.44
C LYS A 27 0.96 -24.68 6.99
N THR A 28 -0.13 -24.06 6.57
CA THR A 28 -0.22 -23.47 5.24
C THR A 28 0.73 -22.27 5.11
N LYS A 29 1.63 -22.30 4.13
CA LYS A 29 2.59 -21.19 3.90
C LYS A 29 1.95 -20.08 3.10
N VAL A 30 1.88 -18.89 3.70
CA VAL A 30 1.45 -17.63 3.10
C VAL A 30 2.65 -16.69 3.06
N CYS A 31 3.22 -16.49 1.89
CA CYS A 31 4.53 -15.90 1.71
C CYS A 31 4.47 -14.48 1.17
N PHE A 32 5.48 -13.66 1.48
CA PHE A 32 5.51 -12.26 1.09
C PHE A 32 6.85 -11.87 0.46
N VAL A 33 6.80 -10.95 -0.52
CA VAL A 33 8.00 -10.40 -1.17
C VAL A 33 7.90 -8.89 -1.15
N TYR A 34 8.85 -8.23 -0.48
CA TYR A 34 8.92 -6.78 -0.34
C TYR A 34 10.09 -6.20 -1.15
N VAL A 35 9.84 -5.04 -1.77
CA VAL A 35 10.86 -4.30 -2.53
C VAL A 35 11.87 -3.61 -1.60
N GLY A 36 11.42 -3.13 -0.44
CA GLY A 36 12.21 -2.50 0.60
C GLY A 36 12.33 -3.35 1.86
N SER A 37 12.89 -2.76 2.91
CA SER A 37 12.93 -3.37 4.25
C SER A 37 11.54 -3.35 4.89
N HIS A 38 11.21 -4.39 5.65
CA HIS A 38 10.00 -4.44 6.48
C HIS A 38 9.98 -3.37 7.58
N THR A 39 11.05 -2.59 7.73
CA THR A 39 11.20 -1.47 8.68
C THR A 39 11.54 -0.16 7.97
N ASP A 40 11.13 0.01 6.70
CA ASP A 40 11.42 1.21 5.90
C ASP A 40 10.74 2.48 6.43
N GLY A 41 9.76 2.34 7.28
CA GLY A 41 8.96 3.44 7.81
C GLY A 41 7.78 3.83 6.92
N GLY A 42 7.61 3.17 5.77
CA GLY A 42 6.59 3.46 4.76
C GLY A 42 5.91 2.22 4.20
N TYR A 43 6.04 2.02 2.90
CA TYR A 43 5.25 1.05 2.13
C TYR A 43 5.50 -0.41 2.50
N SER A 44 6.78 -0.86 2.55
CA SER A 44 7.10 -2.25 2.89
C SER A 44 6.75 -2.56 4.34
N GLN A 45 6.93 -1.59 5.25
CA GLN A 45 6.49 -1.74 6.64
C GLN A 45 4.96 -1.88 6.74
N ALA A 46 4.19 -1.12 5.97
CA ALA A 46 2.72 -1.24 5.96
C ALA A 46 2.28 -2.64 5.50
N HIS A 47 2.93 -3.20 4.49
CA HIS A 47 2.69 -4.59 4.06
C HIS A 47 3.06 -5.60 5.13
N ASP A 48 4.19 -5.41 5.84
CA ASP A 48 4.62 -6.31 6.91
C ASP A 48 3.69 -6.26 8.13
N LEU A 49 3.17 -5.09 8.47
CA LEU A 49 2.12 -4.96 9.50
C LEU A 49 0.87 -5.77 9.12
N GLY A 50 0.49 -5.75 7.84
CA GLY A 50 -0.58 -6.62 7.33
C GLY A 50 -0.25 -8.11 7.45
N ARG A 51 0.98 -8.52 7.14
CA ARG A 51 1.45 -9.90 7.33
C ARG A 51 1.41 -10.32 8.81
N GLN A 52 1.85 -9.45 9.71
CA GLN A 52 1.81 -9.72 11.16
C GLN A 52 0.37 -9.86 11.67
N GLN A 53 -0.56 -9.02 11.19
CA GLN A 53 -1.98 -9.13 11.51
C GLN A 53 -2.52 -10.51 11.11
N VAL A 54 -2.23 -10.96 9.89
CA VAL A 54 -2.65 -12.27 9.39
C VAL A 54 -2.01 -13.41 10.21
N GLN A 55 -0.72 -13.32 10.53
CA GLN A 55 -0.06 -14.31 11.38
C GLN A 55 -0.70 -14.40 12.76
N GLN A 56 -1.07 -13.26 13.34
CA GLN A 56 -1.75 -13.21 14.64
C GLN A 56 -3.17 -13.80 14.56
N GLU A 57 -3.92 -13.47 13.50
CA GLU A 57 -5.30 -13.92 13.32
C GLU A 57 -5.40 -15.44 13.12
N PHE A 58 -4.56 -16.00 12.27
CA PHE A 58 -4.62 -17.43 11.92
C PHE A 58 -3.74 -18.33 12.79
N GLY A 59 -2.81 -17.77 13.55
CA GLY A 59 -2.00 -18.49 14.53
C GLY A 59 -1.26 -19.69 13.93
N ASP A 60 -1.52 -20.86 14.51
CA ASP A 60 -0.86 -22.10 14.11
C ASP A 60 -1.39 -22.74 12.80
N LYS A 61 -2.40 -22.18 12.19
CA LYS A 61 -2.92 -22.66 10.90
C LYS A 61 -2.00 -22.29 9.73
N ILE A 62 -1.24 -21.20 9.88
CA ILE A 62 -0.37 -20.69 8.82
C ILE A 62 1.04 -20.38 9.33
N GLU A 63 1.97 -20.25 8.41
CA GLU A 63 3.25 -19.57 8.61
C GLU A 63 3.43 -18.52 7.52
N THR A 64 4.05 -17.38 7.87
CA THR A 64 4.14 -16.22 6.98
C THR A 64 5.60 -15.83 6.69
N PRO A 65 6.39 -16.68 6.00
CA PRO A 65 7.75 -16.33 5.61
C PRO A 65 7.74 -15.18 4.61
N TYR A 66 8.77 -14.33 4.67
CA TYR A 66 8.90 -13.20 3.76
C TYR A 66 10.33 -13.04 3.26
N LEU A 67 10.48 -12.32 2.15
CA LEU A 67 11.74 -11.85 1.59
C LEU A 67 11.65 -10.33 1.47
N GLU A 68 12.67 -9.64 1.91
CA GLU A 68 12.74 -8.18 1.86
C GLU A 68 13.95 -7.70 1.04
N ASN A 69 13.96 -6.41 0.68
CA ASN A 69 15.02 -5.81 -0.13
C ASN A 69 15.23 -6.58 -1.45
N VAL A 70 14.14 -7.03 -2.05
CA VAL A 70 14.19 -7.75 -3.32
C VAL A 70 14.16 -6.74 -4.46
N PRO A 71 15.24 -6.64 -5.27
CA PRO A 71 15.23 -5.76 -6.42
C PRO A 71 14.20 -6.21 -7.46
N GLU A 72 13.60 -5.24 -8.15
CA GLU A 72 12.71 -5.50 -9.27
C GLU A 72 13.46 -6.15 -10.46
N GLY A 73 12.72 -6.78 -11.35
CA GLY A 73 13.28 -7.46 -12.52
C GLY A 73 13.70 -8.91 -12.25
N PRO A 74 14.88 -9.38 -12.74
CA PRO A 74 15.27 -10.80 -12.67
C PRO A 74 15.45 -11.34 -11.25
N ASP A 75 15.80 -10.50 -10.29
CA ASP A 75 15.94 -10.89 -8.89
C ASP A 75 14.58 -11.20 -8.27
N ALA A 76 13.56 -10.43 -8.61
CA ALA A 76 12.19 -10.68 -8.19
C ALA A 76 11.70 -12.05 -8.70
N GLU A 77 11.96 -12.39 -9.97
CA GLU A 77 11.59 -13.71 -10.51
C GLU A 77 12.23 -14.85 -9.68
N ARG A 78 13.54 -14.75 -9.40
CA ARG A 78 14.26 -15.75 -8.60
C ARG A 78 13.70 -15.86 -7.16
N ALA A 79 13.39 -14.73 -6.54
CA ALA A 79 12.84 -14.68 -5.19
C ALA A 79 11.45 -15.32 -5.11
N ILE A 80 10.56 -14.95 -6.03
CA ILE A 80 9.19 -15.47 -6.10
C ILE A 80 9.20 -16.96 -6.43
N GLU A 81 10.03 -17.40 -7.39
CA GLU A 81 10.17 -18.82 -7.74
C GLU A 81 10.72 -19.65 -6.57
N ARG A 82 11.68 -19.12 -5.79
CA ARG A 82 12.18 -19.77 -4.59
C ARG A 82 11.06 -20.01 -3.55
N LEU A 83 10.20 -19.03 -3.32
CA LEU A 83 9.06 -19.17 -2.41
C LEU A 83 8.06 -20.22 -2.93
N ALA A 84 7.72 -20.20 -4.22
CA ALA A 84 6.84 -21.19 -4.81
C ALA A 84 7.40 -22.62 -4.65
N ARG A 85 8.70 -22.81 -4.88
CA ARG A 85 9.39 -24.10 -4.69
C ARG A 85 9.49 -24.54 -3.22
N SER A 86 9.48 -23.61 -2.27
CA SER A 86 9.55 -23.91 -0.84
C SER A 86 8.21 -24.34 -0.24
N GLY A 87 7.17 -24.46 -1.07
CA GLY A 87 5.85 -24.93 -0.67
C GLY A 87 4.89 -23.82 -0.22
N CYS A 88 5.13 -22.56 -0.61
CA CYS A 88 4.15 -21.49 -0.40
C CYS A 88 2.86 -21.81 -1.17
N SER A 89 1.72 -21.76 -0.51
CA SER A 89 0.40 -21.97 -1.12
C SER A 89 -0.18 -20.66 -1.67
N LEU A 90 0.19 -19.53 -1.06
CA LEU A 90 -0.19 -18.18 -1.45
C LEU A 90 1.03 -17.28 -1.34
N ILE A 91 1.29 -16.46 -2.36
CA ILE A 91 2.43 -15.53 -2.40
C ILE A 91 1.93 -14.13 -2.71
N PHE A 92 2.15 -13.20 -1.81
CA PHE A 92 1.93 -11.77 -2.00
C PHE A 92 3.22 -11.12 -2.51
N THR A 93 3.14 -10.45 -3.66
CA THR A 93 4.22 -9.66 -4.25
C THR A 93 3.79 -8.20 -4.26
N THR A 94 4.54 -7.31 -3.62
CA THR A 94 4.03 -6.02 -3.16
C THR A 94 4.51 -4.80 -3.97
N SER A 95 5.28 -4.98 -5.03
CA SER A 95 5.77 -3.87 -5.85
C SER A 95 5.27 -3.93 -7.27
N PHE A 96 4.95 -2.77 -7.86
CA PHE A 96 4.57 -2.65 -9.28
C PHE A 96 5.55 -3.36 -10.22
N GLY A 97 6.85 -3.20 -10.01
CA GLY A 97 7.89 -3.80 -10.85
C GLY A 97 8.06 -5.32 -10.67
N PHE A 98 7.32 -5.95 -9.74
CA PHE A 98 7.27 -7.41 -9.63
C PHE A 98 6.27 -8.06 -10.59
N MET A 99 5.48 -7.27 -11.35
CA MET A 99 4.36 -7.79 -12.12
C MET A 99 4.78 -8.85 -13.15
N ASP A 100 5.75 -8.57 -14.02
CA ASP A 100 6.17 -9.51 -15.05
C ASP A 100 6.83 -10.76 -14.47
N ALA A 101 7.60 -10.61 -13.39
CA ALA A 101 8.17 -11.70 -12.62
C ALA A 101 7.07 -12.61 -12.02
N THR A 102 6.05 -11.99 -11.42
CA THR A 102 4.93 -12.73 -10.83
C THR A 102 4.12 -13.47 -11.87
N VAL A 103 3.78 -12.85 -13.00
CA VAL A 103 3.09 -13.49 -14.14
C VAL A 103 3.88 -14.71 -14.63
N LYS A 104 5.19 -14.56 -14.80
CA LYS A 104 6.05 -15.63 -15.31
C LYS A 104 6.15 -16.80 -14.33
N VAL A 105 6.28 -16.53 -13.02
CA VAL A 105 6.32 -17.58 -12.02
C VAL A 105 4.95 -18.23 -11.84
N ALA A 106 3.86 -17.47 -11.83
CA ALA A 106 2.49 -17.99 -11.72
C ALA A 106 2.18 -19.00 -12.85
N SER A 107 2.65 -18.77 -14.06
CA SER A 107 2.49 -19.71 -15.17
C SER A 107 3.23 -21.04 -14.97
N LYS A 108 4.35 -21.05 -14.23
CA LYS A 108 5.14 -22.25 -13.92
C LYS A 108 4.58 -23.05 -12.74
N PHE A 109 3.81 -22.41 -11.85
CA PHE A 109 3.28 -22.98 -10.60
C PHE A 109 1.75 -22.86 -10.53
N PRO A 110 0.98 -23.58 -11.34
CA PRO A 110 -0.47 -23.40 -11.45
C PRO A 110 -1.24 -23.73 -10.16
N ASN A 111 -0.66 -24.49 -9.26
CA ASN A 111 -1.28 -24.85 -7.97
C ASN A 111 -1.03 -23.81 -6.85
N VAL A 112 -0.05 -22.92 -7.03
CA VAL A 112 0.24 -21.82 -6.11
C VAL A 112 -0.65 -20.63 -6.48
N LYS A 113 -1.19 -19.93 -5.48
CA LYS A 113 -1.94 -18.70 -5.68
C LYS A 113 -1.02 -17.50 -5.51
N PHE A 114 -1.24 -16.49 -6.35
CA PHE A 114 -0.44 -15.26 -6.34
C PHE A 114 -1.38 -14.06 -6.21
N GLU A 115 -0.97 -13.12 -5.37
CA GLU A 115 -1.60 -11.83 -5.14
C GLU A 115 -0.57 -10.74 -5.44
N HIS A 116 -0.79 -9.97 -6.49
CA HIS A 116 0.17 -8.96 -6.89
C HIS A 116 -0.36 -7.55 -6.60
N GLY A 117 0.34 -6.84 -5.70
CA GLY A 117 0.03 -5.47 -5.32
C GLY A 117 0.39 -4.47 -6.42
N THR A 118 -0.49 -3.50 -6.65
CA THR A 118 -0.33 -2.39 -7.62
C THR A 118 -0.20 -2.81 -9.09
N GLY A 119 -0.53 -4.06 -9.41
CA GLY A 119 -0.46 -4.59 -10.76
C GLY A 119 -1.79 -4.52 -11.53
N TYR A 120 -1.72 -4.83 -12.84
CA TYR A 120 -2.89 -4.85 -13.73
C TYR A 120 -2.98 -6.13 -14.58
N LYS A 121 -2.03 -7.06 -14.46
CA LYS A 121 -2.04 -8.35 -15.14
C LYS A 121 -2.54 -9.42 -14.22
N SER A 122 -3.60 -10.13 -14.59
CA SER A 122 -4.18 -11.24 -13.82
C SER A 122 -4.17 -12.54 -14.65
N GLY A 123 -4.40 -13.67 -13.98
CA GLY A 123 -4.45 -14.99 -14.59
C GLY A 123 -5.24 -15.98 -13.74
N PRO A 124 -5.37 -17.25 -14.13
CA PRO A 124 -6.19 -18.24 -13.42
C PRO A 124 -5.81 -18.42 -11.94
N ASN A 125 -4.53 -18.25 -11.60
CA ASN A 125 -3.96 -18.36 -10.26
C ASN A 125 -3.24 -17.08 -9.80
N LEU A 126 -3.48 -15.96 -10.49
CA LEU A 126 -2.90 -14.64 -10.21
C LEU A 126 -4.01 -13.61 -10.11
N ALA A 127 -4.20 -13.07 -8.92
CA ALA A 127 -5.04 -11.92 -8.62
C ALA A 127 -4.20 -10.65 -8.52
N THR A 128 -4.84 -9.49 -8.66
CA THR A 128 -4.21 -8.19 -8.40
C THR A 128 -5.00 -7.40 -7.38
N TYR A 129 -4.30 -6.64 -6.56
CA TYR A 129 -4.92 -5.72 -5.62
C TYR A 129 -4.20 -4.37 -5.64
N ASN A 130 -4.95 -3.31 -5.41
CA ASN A 130 -4.40 -1.97 -5.37
C ASN A 130 -5.25 -1.09 -4.45
N SER A 131 -4.70 0.06 -4.09
CA SER A 131 -5.34 1.06 -3.28
C SER A 131 -5.61 2.34 -4.10
N ARG A 132 -6.76 2.98 -3.85
CA ARG A 132 -7.11 4.28 -4.44
C ARG A 132 -6.37 5.41 -3.72
N PHE A 133 -5.04 5.38 -3.74
CA PHE A 133 -4.17 6.38 -3.08
C PHE A 133 -4.57 7.81 -3.43
N TYR A 134 -5.05 8.03 -4.65
CA TYR A 134 -5.47 9.33 -5.15
C TYR A 134 -6.59 9.96 -4.31
N GLU A 135 -7.40 9.16 -3.61
CA GLU A 135 -8.44 9.66 -2.72
C GLU A 135 -7.83 10.45 -1.54
N GLY A 136 -6.82 9.85 -0.90
CA GLY A 136 -6.05 10.54 0.15
C GLY A 136 -5.26 11.73 -0.40
N ARG A 137 -4.65 11.60 -1.61
CA ARG A 137 -3.88 12.69 -2.23
C ARG A 137 -4.70 13.95 -2.44
N TYR A 138 -5.96 13.81 -2.83
CA TYR A 138 -6.86 14.95 -2.97
C TYR A 138 -7.04 15.71 -1.65
N ILE A 139 -7.23 14.98 -0.53
CA ILE A 139 -7.33 15.57 0.81
C ILE A 139 -6.03 16.28 1.19
N LEU A 140 -4.86 15.64 0.94
CA LEU A 140 -3.57 16.26 1.21
C LEU A 140 -3.40 17.56 0.43
N GLY A 141 -3.83 17.60 -0.83
CA GLY A 141 -3.79 18.81 -1.65
C GLY A 141 -4.60 19.97 -1.05
N GLN A 142 -5.82 19.70 -0.59
CA GLN A 142 -6.64 20.73 0.07
C GLN A 142 -5.99 21.27 1.34
N ILE A 143 -5.41 20.38 2.17
CA ILE A 143 -4.68 20.79 3.38
C ILE A 143 -3.46 21.63 3.00
N ALA A 144 -2.69 21.20 1.99
CA ALA A 144 -1.52 21.96 1.51
C ALA A 144 -1.88 23.37 1.08
N ALA A 145 -2.96 23.54 0.29
CA ALA A 145 -3.41 24.85 -0.17
C ALA A 145 -3.85 25.78 0.96
N LYS A 146 -4.34 25.22 2.08
CA LYS A 146 -4.73 26.00 3.28
C LYS A 146 -3.56 26.31 4.21
N THR A 147 -2.49 25.53 4.17
CA THR A 147 -1.37 25.66 5.13
C THR A 147 -0.15 26.28 4.51
N SER A 148 0.07 26.16 3.20
CA SER A 148 1.15 26.82 2.50
C SER A 148 0.98 28.33 2.49
N LYS A 149 2.06 29.05 2.81
CA LYS A 149 2.15 30.53 2.71
C LYS A 149 2.58 30.99 1.33
N ASN A 150 3.16 30.08 0.54
CA ASN A 150 3.76 30.35 -0.76
C ASN A 150 2.87 29.89 -1.93
N HIS A 151 1.62 29.48 -1.65
CA HIS A 151 0.67 28.97 -2.64
C HIS A 151 1.23 27.78 -3.46
N GLY A 152 2.02 26.90 -2.81
CA GLY A 152 2.66 25.78 -3.50
C GLY A 152 3.16 24.70 -2.58
N ALA A 153 3.40 23.52 -3.17
CA ALA A 153 4.00 22.37 -2.52
C ALA A 153 5.00 21.69 -3.45
N ALA A 154 5.83 20.79 -2.89
CA ALA A 154 6.63 19.88 -3.68
C ALA A 154 6.17 18.44 -3.49
N TYR A 155 6.16 17.69 -4.59
CA TYR A 155 5.87 16.27 -4.65
C TYR A 155 7.16 15.52 -5.00
N ILE A 156 7.70 14.76 -4.05
CA ILE A 156 8.85 13.87 -4.29
C ILE A 156 8.29 12.57 -4.85
N ALA A 157 8.54 12.32 -6.12
CA ALA A 157 7.96 11.23 -6.90
C ALA A 157 9.01 10.15 -7.19
N SER A 158 8.60 8.89 -7.11
CA SER A 158 9.44 7.71 -7.34
C SER A 158 9.67 7.44 -8.84
N PHE A 159 8.68 6.86 -9.51
CA PHE A 159 8.73 6.50 -10.93
C PHE A 159 7.50 7.04 -11.68
N PRO A 160 7.63 7.41 -12.96
CA PRO A 160 6.52 7.99 -13.75
C PRO A 160 5.53 6.91 -14.24
N ILE A 161 4.99 6.13 -13.30
CA ILE A 161 3.94 5.16 -13.55
C ILE A 161 2.55 5.76 -13.32
N PRO A 162 1.48 5.19 -13.90
CA PRO A 162 0.12 5.76 -13.80
C PRO A 162 -0.33 6.06 -12.37
N GLU A 163 -0.02 5.20 -11.41
CA GLU A 163 -0.39 5.38 -10.00
C GLU A 163 0.23 6.64 -9.40
N VAL A 164 1.52 6.89 -9.64
CA VAL A 164 2.24 8.07 -9.13
C VAL A 164 1.74 9.33 -9.83
N VAL A 165 1.57 9.29 -11.16
CA VAL A 165 1.04 10.41 -11.95
C VAL A 165 -0.38 10.76 -11.50
N MET A 166 -1.23 9.77 -11.28
CA MET A 166 -2.58 9.96 -10.74
C MET A 166 -2.56 10.59 -9.35
N GLY A 167 -1.63 10.17 -8.48
CA GLY A 167 -1.45 10.75 -7.16
C GLY A 167 -1.06 12.23 -7.20
N ILE A 168 -0.13 12.61 -8.09
CA ILE A 168 0.28 13.99 -8.34
C ILE A 168 -0.94 14.82 -8.80
N ASN A 169 -1.66 14.32 -9.79
CA ASN A 169 -2.82 15.00 -10.35
C ASN A 169 -3.94 15.17 -9.32
N ALA A 170 -4.22 14.16 -8.50
CA ALA A 170 -5.24 14.25 -7.47
C ALA A 170 -4.87 15.26 -6.37
N PHE A 171 -3.60 15.31 -5.98
CA PHE A 171 -3.11 16.31 -5.04
C PHE A 171 -3.34 17.72 -5.58
N GLU A 172 -2.95 17.97 -6.83
CA GLU A 172 -3.13 19.27 -7.47
C GLU A 172 -4.63 19.63 -7.62
N GLN A 173 -5.48 18.68 -8.00
CA GLN A 173 -6.94 18.92 -8.05
C GLN A 173 -7.51 19.28 -6.68
N GLY A 174 -7.05 18.60 -5.62
CA GLY A 174 -7.42 18.94 -4.25
C GLY A 174 -6.98 20.34 -3.86
N ALA A 175 -5.74 20.70 -4.16
CA ALA A 175 -5.19 22.00 -3.85
C ALA A 175 -5.92 23.12 -4.60
N ARG A 176 -6.12 22.97 -5.90
CA ARG A 176 -6.82 23.97 -6.73
C ARG A 176 -8.32 24.09 -6.45
N SER A 177 -8.93 23.09 -5.84
CA SER A 177 -10.31 23.20 -5.35
C SER A 177 -10.47 24.24 -4.24
N VAL A 178 -9.36 24.62 -3.59
CA VAL A 178 -9.31 25.57 -2.47
C VAL A 178 -8.56 26.85 -2.86
N ASP A 179 -7.47 26.72 -3.61
CA ASP A 179 -6.65 27.81 -4.12
C ASP A 179 -6.38 27.60 -5.63
N PRO A 180 -7.14 28.26 -6.52
CA PRO A 180 -7.01 28.08 -7.97
C PRO A 180 -5.62 28.41 -8.55
N ASP A 181 -4.83 29.22 -7.85
CA ASP A 181 -3.50 29.64 -8.26
C ASP A 181 -2.39 28.76 -7.69
N PHE A 182 -2.74 27.74 -6.92
CA PHE A 182 -1.79 26.79 -6.32
C PHE A 182 -0.93 26.13 -7.38
N LYS A 183 0.36 25.90 -7.03
CA LYS A 183 1.36 25.30 -7.91
C LYS A 183 2.02 24.09 -7.26
N LEU A 184 2.05 22.99 -7.98
CA LEU A 184 2.73 21.79 -7.55
C LEU A 184 4.02 21.57 -8.34
N LYS A 185 5.15 21.63 -7.64
CA LYS A 185 6.45 21.22 -8.17
C LYS A 185 6.66 19.74 -7.99
N VAL A 186 7.21 19.04 -8.98
CA VAL A 186 7.47 17.60 -8.92
C VAL A 186 8.96 17.34 -9.10
N ILE A 187 9.55 16.54 -8.23
CA ILE A 187 10.92 16.05 -8.38
C ILE A 187 10.93 14.52 -8.43
N TRP A 188 11.48 13.98 -9.53
CA TRP A 188 11.57 12.54 -9.74
C TRP A 188 12.92 12.02 -9.25
N VAL A 189 12.90 11.11 -8.26
CA VAL A 189 14.11 10.51 -7.66
C VAL A 189 14.46 9.16 -8.26
N ASN A 190 13.58 8.57 -9.09
CA ASN A 190 13.76 7.28 -9.78
C ASN A 190 14.19 6.15 -8.84
N THR A 191 13.54 6.09 -7.69
CA THR A 191 13.66 5.02 -6.70
C THR A 191 12.42 4.96 -5.84
N TRP A 192 12.10 3.77 -5.29
CA TRP A 192 11.08 3.64 -4.23
C TRP A 192 11.68 3.99 -2.86
N PHE A 193 12.92 3.58 -2.62
CA PHE A 193 13.58 3.70 -1.31
C PHE A 193 15.04 4.11 -1.49
N ASP A 194 15.36 5.36 -1.17
CA ASP A 194 16.71 5.89 -1.08
C ASP A 194 16.70 7.11 -0.15
N PRO A 195 17.00 6.93 1.16
CA PRO A 195 16.95 8.02 2.13
C PRO A 195 17.79 9.23 1.76
N GLY A 196 18.94 9.00 1.10
CA GLY A 196 19.83 10.08 0.65
C GLY A 196 19.20 10.94 -0.45
N LYS A 197 18.74 10.29 -1.53
CA LYS A 197 18.08 11.00 -2.64
C LYS A 197 16.79 11.70 -2.20
N GLU A 198 16.01 11.05 -1.35
CA GLU A 198 14.75 11.60 -0.84
C GLU A 198 15.00 12.84 0.05
N ALA A 199 16.00 12.77 0.94
CA ALA A 199 16.41 13.92 1.75
C ALA A 199 16.95 15.08 0.89
N ASP A 200 17.78 14.79 -0.10
CA ASP A 200 18.33 15.79 -0.98
C ASP A 200 17.26 16.45 -1.85
N ALA A 201 16.28 15.67 -2.32
CA ALA A 201 15.12 16.21 -3.04
C ALA A 201 14.29 17.15 -2.14
N ALA A 202 14.01 16.76 -0.89
CA ALA A 202 13.29 17.61 0.06
C ALA A 202 14.05 18.92 0.33
N LYS A 203 15.36 18.87 0.61
CA LYS A 203 16.20 20.05 0.83
C LYS A 203 16.18 20.97 -0.38
N ALA A 204 16.38 20.41 -1.59
CA ALA A 204 16.40 21.19 -2.82
C ALA A 204 15.09 21.95 -3.08
N MET A 205 13.94 21.34 -2.76
CA MET A 205 12.63 21.99 -2.90
C MET A 205 12.40 23.06 -1.83
N ILE A 206 12.79 22.81 -0.59
CA ILE A 206 12.70 23.80 0.49
C ILE A 206 13.59 25.00 0.20
N ASP A 207 14.81 24.79 -0.31
CA ASP A 207 15.73 25.87 -0.71
C ASP A 207 15.17 26.72 -1.86
N GLN A 208 14.24 26.21 -2.66
CA GLN A 208 13.49 26.95 -3.67
C GLN A 208 12.24 27.65 -3.11
N GLY A 209 12.04 27.64 -1.78
CA GLY A 209 10.96 28.34 -1.11
C GLY A 209 9.67 27.52 -0.92
N VAL A 210 9.71 26.22 -1.15
CA VAL A 210 8.56 25.33 -0.85
C VAL A 210 8.44 25.16 0.66
N ASP A 211 7.23 25.27 1.17
CA ASP A 211 6.92 25.15 2.62
C ASP A 211 5.98 23.98 2.97
N VAL A 212 5.59 23.19 1.97
CA VAL A 212 4.84 21.95 2.16
C VAL A 212 5.41 20.83 1.27
N ILE A 213 5.78 19.71 1.85
CA ILE A 213 6.34 18.54 1.15
C ILE A 213 5.34 17.38 1.19
N THR A 214 5.14 16.75 0.05
CA THR A 214 4.50 15.43 -0.04
C THR A 214 5.41 14.47 -0.80
N GLN A 215 5.27 13.17 -0.57
CA GLN A 215 6.11 12.17 -1.20
C GLN A 215 5.31 10.95 -1.68
N HIS A 216 5.85 10.27 -2.67
CA HIS A 216 5.45 8.93 -3.10
C HIS A 216 6.71 8.05 -3.19
N THR A 217 7.49 8.09 -2.12
CA THR A 217 8.68 7.30 -1.82
C THR A 217 8.55 6.78 -0.39
N ASP A 218 9.38 5.82 0.00
CA ASP A 218 9.06 4.93 1.13
C ASP A 218 9.79 5.30 2.43
N THR A 219 10.76 6.24 2.40
CA THR A 219 11.52 6.56 3.61
C THR A 219 10.91 7.71 4.41
N THR A 220 11.26 7.78 5.69
CA THR A 220 10.92 8.93 6.53
C THR A 220 11.84 10.14 6.33
N ALA A 221 12.81 10.06 5.44
CA ALA A 221 13.81 11.12 5.27
C ALA A 221 13.24 12.49 4.86
N PRO A 222 12.28 12.59 3.92
CA PRO A 222 11.63 13.86 3.62
C PRO A 222 10.90 14.48 4.81
N MET A 223 10.25 13.65 5.64
CA MET A 223 9.58 14.10 6.86
C MET A 223 10.57 14.64 7.90
N GLN A 224 11.72 13.97 8.07
CA GLN A 224 12.79 14.43 8.95
C GLN A 224 13.37 15.76 8.50
N VAL A 225 13.63 15.91 7.19
CA VAL A 225 14.10 17.18 6.61
C VAL A 225 13.07 18.29 6.82
N ALA A 226 11.78 18.02 6.63
CA ALA A 226 10.73 19.00 6.88
C ALA A 226 10.69 19.44 8.36
N GLU A 227 10.82 18.51 9.30
CA GLU A 227 10.88 18.79 10.75
C GLU A 227 12.11 19.67 11.09
N GLU A 228 13.28 19.33 10.57
CA GLU A 228 14.53 20.08 10.79
C GLU A 228 14.46 21.50 10.20
N ARG A 229 13.79 21.66 9.07
CA ARG A 229 13.70 22.93 8.34
C ARG A 229 12.48 23.77 8.74
N GLY A 230 11.60 23.25 9.61
CA GLY A 230 10.42 23.94 10.10
C GLY A 230 9.36 24.20 9.04
N VAL A 231 9.23 23.29 8.05
CA VAL A 231 8.18 23.28 7.03
C VAL A 231 7.23 22.11 7.29
N HIS A 232 6.09 22.09 6.58
CA HIS A 232 5.10 21.01 6.74
C HIS A 232 5.36 19.86 5.79
N ALA A 233 4.89 18.65 6.19
CA ALA A 233 4.95 17.47 5.36
C ALA A 233 3.79 16.51 5.59
N PHE A 234 3.63 15.56 4.66
CA PHE A 234 2.66 14.47 4.74
C PHE A 234 3.36 13.12 4.74
N GLY A 235 2.89 12.20 5.60
CA GLY A 235 3.37 10.83 5.60
C GLY A 235 2.82 10.01 4.42
N GLN A 236 3.58 9.00 4.02
CA GLN A 236 3.28 8.10 2.90
C GLN A 236 3.21 6.65 3.38
N ALA A 237 2.14 5.95 3.02
CA ALA A 237 1.84 4.55 3.33
C ALA A 237 1.74 4.22 4.83
N SER A 238 2.32 5.05 5.69
CA SER A 238 2.31 4.90 7.16
C SER A 238 2.19 6.25 7.86
N ASP A 239 1.84 6.24 9.13
CA ASP A 239 1.89 7.41 10.00
C ASP A 239 3.34 7.68 10.39
N MET A 240 3.93 8.73 9.81
CA MET A 240 5.32 9.13 10.02
C MET A 240 5.49 10.18 11.12
N ILE A 241 4.48 10.40 11.97
CA ILE A 241 4.49 11.46 13.02
C ILE A 241 5.71 11.37 13.95
N ALA A 242 6.23 10.17 14.20
CA ALA A 242 7.43 9.99 15.02
C ALA A 242 8.70 10.58 14.39
N ALA A 243 8.73 10.70 13.05
CA ALA A 243 9.85 11.28 12.30
C ALA A 243 9.73 12.80 12.14
N GLY A 244 8.52 13.37 12.26
CA GLY A 244 8.26 14.79 12.12
C GLY A 244 7.06 15.25 12.95
N PRO A 245 7.18 15.27 14.29
CA PRO A 245 6.04 15.56 15.18
C PRO A 245 5.45 16.95 15.03
N LYS A 246 6.19 17.92 14.49
CA LYS A 246 5.73 19.27 14.19
C LYS A 246 5.49 19.50 12.70
N ALA A 247 6.17 18.74 11.85
CA ALA A 247 6.07 18.86 10.40
C ALA A 247 4.83 18.13 9.85
N GLN A 248 4.50 16.93 10.37
CA GLN A 248 3.42 16.14 9.81
C GLN A 248 2.06 16.79 10.03
N LEU A 249 1.33 17.02 8.94
CA LEU A 249 -0.07 17.46 8.98
C LEU A 249 -1.04 16.28 9.07
N THR A 250 -0.78 15.24 8.30
CA THR A 250 -1.44 13.92 8.32
C THR A 250 -0.64 12.95 7.44
N ALA A 251 -1.15 11.74 7.26
CA ALA A 251 -0.60 10.74 6.34
C ALA A 251 -1.70 9.94 5.66
N ILE A 252 -1.42 9.42 4.47
CA ILE A 252 -2.17 8.31 3.89
C ILE A 252 -1.57 7.03 4.48
N VAL A 253 -2.39 6.22 5.14
CA VAL A 253 -1.94 4.99 5.81
C VAL A 253 -2.57 3.79 5.14
N ASP A 254 -1.74 2.86 4.70
CA ASP A 254 -2.17 1.61 4.10
C ASP A 254 -2.53 0.59 5.16
N THR A 255 -3.64 -0.10 4.97
CA THR A 255 -4.16 -1.10 5.91
C THR A 255 -4.41 -2.44 5.22
N TRP A 256 -3.32 -3.03 4.70
CA TRP A 256 -3.34 -4.25 3.90
C TRP A 256 -3.86 -5.49 4.62
N GLY A 257 -3.80 -5.52 5.96
CA GLY A 257 -4.14 -6.68 6.77
C GLY A 257 -5.54 -7.23 6.51
N ASN A 258 -6.56 -6.36 6.34
CA ASN A 258 -7.92 -6.80 6.08
C ASN A 258 -8.05 -7.48 4.72
N TYR A 259 -7.37 -6.98 3.69
CA TYR A 259 -7.31 -7.62 2.39
C TYR A 259 -6.61 -8.99 2.51
N TYR A 260 -5.46 -9.04 3.14
CA TYR A 260 -4.71 -10.28 3.32
C TYR A 260 -5.51 -11.33 4.09
N SER A 261 -6.18 -10.93 5.18
CA SER A 261 -7.07 -11.80 5.94
C SER A 261 -8.15 -12.41 5.07
N LYS A 262 -8.86 -11.61 4.28
CA LYS A 262 -9.87 -12.08 3.32
C LYS A 262 -9.29 -13.12 2.35
N ARG A 263 -8.09 -12.88 1.82
CA ARG A 263 -7.46 -13.78 0.84
C ARG A 263 -6.97 -15.08 1.47
N VAL A 264 -6.46 -15.02 2.70
CA VAL A 264 -6.05 -16.22 3.47
C VAL A 264 -7.26 -17.06 3.88
N HIS A 265 -8.36 -16.45 4.32
CA HIS A 265 -9.62 -17.17 4.53
C HIS A 265 -10.05 -17.91 3.27
N ALA A 266 -10.12 -17.22 2.15
CA ALA A 266 -10.50 -17.83 0.87
C ALA A 266 -9.57 -18.98 0.45
N LEU A 267 -8.26 -18.88 0.72
CA LEU A 267 -7.30 -19.96 0.48
C LEU A 267 -7.62 -21.19 1.33
N LEU A 268 -7.78 -21.00 2.65
CA LEU A 268 -8.01 -22.08 3.61
C LEU A 268 -9.36 -22.78 3.39
N ASP A 269 -10.38 -22.01 2.99
CA ASP A 269 -11.72 -22.52 2.70
C ASP A 269 -11.85 -23.12 1.28
N GLY A 270 -10.78 -23.05 0.46
CA GLY A 270 -10.78 -23.55 -0.91
C GLY A 270 -11.64 -22.72 -1.89
N THR A 271 -12.05 -21.51 -1.49
CA THR A 271 -12.90 -20.60 -2.28
C THR A 271 -12.11 -19.50 -3.00
N TRP A 272 -10.79 -19.52 -2.91
CA TRP A 272 -9.95 -18.53 -3.55
C TRP A 272 -10.18 -18.49 -5.06
N LYS A 273 -10.38 -17.28 -5.58
CA LYS A 273 -10.51 -16.99 -7.03
C LYS A 273 -9.61 -15.82 -7.38
N SER A 274 -9.10 -15.82 -8.60
CA SER A 274 -8.45 -14.64 -9.16
C SER A 274 -9.48 -13.51 -9.30
N GLU A 275 -9.16 -12.36 -8.75
CA GLU A 275 -9.96 -11.14 -8.86
C GLU A 275 -9.03 -9.92 -8.98
N GLN A 276 -9.57 -8.82 -9.43
CA GLN A 276 -8.89 -7.53 -9.42
C GLN A 276 -9.61 -6.63 -8.42
N SER A 277 -8.88 -6.20 -7.37
CA SER A 277 -9.41 -5.33 -6.32
C SER A 277 -8.72 -3.98 -6.42
N TRP A 278 -9.50 -2.91 -6.39
CA TRP A 278 -9.00 -1.54 -6.29
C TRP A 278 -9.89 -0.77 -5.33
N ASP A 279 -9.54 -0.89 -4.06
CA ASP A 279 -10.33 -0.42 -2.93
C ASP A 279 -9.77 0.91 -2.40
N GLY A 280 -10.56 1.68 -1.66
CA GLY A 280 -10.19 3.01 -1.20
C GLY A 280 -10.51 3.28 0.27
N LEU A 281 -10.67 4.56 0.60
CA LEU A 281 -11.03 5.03 1.95
C LEU A 281 -12.34 4.42 2.45
N LYS A 282 -13.32 4.23 1.55
CA LYS A 282 -14.61 3.62 1.88
C LYS A 282 -14.46 2.19 2.36
N ASP A 283 -13.57 1.43 1.74
CA ASP A 283 -13.39 0.00 1.97
C ASP A 283 -12.40 -0.29 3.12
N GLY A 284 -11.75 0.76 3.63
CA GLY A 284 -10.83 0.66 4.74
C GLY A 284 -9.47 0.06 4.39
N ILE A 285 -9.11 0.00 3.09
CA ILE A 285 -7.75 -0.35 2.64
C ILE A 285 -6.79 0.82 2.84
N LEU A 286 -7.35 2.03 2.85
CA LEU A 286 -6.69 3.27 3.21
C LEU A 286 -7.37 3.90 4.41
N LYS A 287 -6.62 4.64 5.19
CA LYS A 287 -7.13 5.57 6.19
C LYS A 287 -6.25 6.82 6.24
N MET A 288 -6.82 7.93 6.67
CA MET A 288 -6.03 9.11 7.03
C MET A 288 -5.50 8.94 8.45
N ALA A 289 -4.23 9.31 8.67
CA ALA A 289 -3.67 9.48 10.01
C ALA A 289 -4.37 10.68 10.71
N PRO A 290 -4.22 10.84 12.03
CA PRO A 290 -4.76 12.00 12.71
C PRO A 290 -4.34 13.32 12.03
N TYR A 291 -5.30 14.23 11.89
CA TYR A 291 -5.05 15.59 11.40
C TYR A 291 -4.40 16.41 12.51
N THR A 292 -3.15 16.81 12.33
CA THR A 292 -2.29 17.45 13.34
C THR A 292 -1.63 18.71 12.77
N ASN A 293 -1.11 19.58 13.64
CA ASN A 293 -0.30 20.73 13.26
C ASN A 293 -0.96 21.69 12.24
N MET A 294 -2.29 21.74 12.21
CA MET A 294 -3.08 22.60 11.33
C MET A 294 -4.21 23.30 12.09
N PRO A 295 -4.74 24.43 11.58
CA PRO A 295 -5.91 25.11 12.14
C PRO A 295 -7.17 24.21 12.16
N ASP A 296 -8.06 24.42 13.13
CA ASP A 296 -9.29 23.62 13.31
C ASP A 296 -10.22 23.66 12.09
N ASP A 297 -10.29 24.78 11.39
CA ASP A 297 -11.10 24.92 10.17
C ASP A 297 -10.53 24.08 9.00
N VAL A 298 -9.21 23.97 8.90
CA VAL A 298 -8.54 23.11 7.93
C VAL A 298 -8.77 21.64 8.25
N LYS A 299 -8.65 21.27 9.52
CA LYS A 299 -8.96 19.92 10.00
C LYS A 299 -10.40 19.55 9.68
N LYS A 300 -11.36 20.42 10.00
CA LYS A 300 -12.78 20.21 9.71
C LYS A 300 -13.04 20.03 8.20
N MET A 301 -12.44 20.85 7.35
CA MET A 301 -12.53 20.73 5.90
C MET A 301 -12.03 19.35 5.43
N ALA A 302 -10.87 18.89 5.95
CA ALA A 302 -10.30 17.59 5.60
C ALA A 302 -11.21 16.43 6.03
N GLU A 303 -11.74 16.45 7.25
CA GLU A 303 -12.70 15.45 7.77
C GLU A 303 -13.99 15.40 6.93
N GLU A 304 -14.54 16.56 6.55
CA GLU A 304 -15.71 16.64 5.68
C GLU A 304 -15.44 16.09 4.27
N THR A 305 -14.26 16.38 3.71
CA THR A 305 -13.85 15.87 2.40
C THR A 305 -13.65 14.34 2.44
N GLU A 306 -13.00 13.83 3.49
CA GLU A 306 -12.85 12.40 3.69
C GLU A 306 -14.21 11.69 3.76
N ALA A 307 -15.17 12.26 4.49
CA ALA A 307 -16.53 11.73 4.60
C ALA A 307 -17.25 11.72 3.23
N LYS A 308 -17.12 12.78 2.44
CA LYS A 308 -17.71 12.87 1.09
C LYS A 308 -17.09 11.88 0.11
N ILE A 309 -15.78 11.63 0.19
CA ILE A 309 -15.13 10.60 -0.63
C ILE A 309 -15.64 9.21 -0.22
N LYS A 310 -15.66 8.90 1.08
CA LYS A 310 -16.19 7.64 1.60
C LYS A 310 -17.64 7.36 1.23
N SER A 311 -18.48 8.38 1.19
CA SER A 311 -19.88 8.26 0.77
C SER A 311 -20.06 8.17 -0.75
N GLY A 312 -19.04 8.50 -1.55
CA GLY A 312 -19.11 8.61 -3.01
C GLY A 312 -19.75 9.90 -3.52
N GLU A 313 -20.07 10.84 -2.62
CA GLU A 313 -20.55 12.18 -2.98
C GLU A 313 -19.48 12.96 -3.75
N LEU A 314 -18.23 12.88 -3.33
CA LEU A 314 -17.09 13.48 -4.00
C LEU A 314 -16.21 12.40 -4.64
N HIS A 315 -15.87 12.63 -5.91
CA HIS A 315 -14.82 11.87 -6.60
C HIS A 315 -13.70 12.84 -6.99
N PRO A 316 -12.42 12.58 -6.60
CA PRO A 316 -11.30 13.49 -6.83
C PRO A 316 -11.14 13.98 -8.27
N PHE A 317 -11.45 13.13 -9.24
CA PHE A 317 -11.45 13.49 -10.65
C PHE A 317 -12.87 13.70 -11.17
N THR A 318 -13.51 14.77 -10.68
CA THR A 318 -14.78 15.28 -11.21
C THR A 318 -14.53 16.60 -11.92
N GLY A 319 -14.89 16.69 -13.21
CA GLY A 319 -14.68 17.86 -14.04
C GLY A 319 -15.53 19.09 -13.66
N PRO A 320 -15.16 20.26 -14.18
CA PRO A 320 -14.25 20.43 -15.32
C PRO A 320 -12.77 20.32 -14.94
N ILE A 321 -12.01 19.55 -15.70
CA ILE A 321 -10.56 19.41 -15.53
C ILE A 321 -9.87 19.56 -16.88
N ASN A 322 -8.83 20.38 -16.92
CA ASN A 322 -7.94 20.51 -18.07
C ASN A 322 -6.64 19.74 -17.84
N LYS A 323 -6.03 19.28 -18.93
CA LYS A 323 -4.65 18.81 -18.91
C LYS A 323 -3.69 20.01 -18.77
N GLN A 324 -2.44 19.73 -18.47
CA GLN A 324 -1.38 20.75 -18.30
C GLN A 324 -1.21 21.67 -19.53
N ASP A 325 -1.45 21.16 -20.72
CA ASP A 325 -1.39 21.95 -21.97
C ASP A 325 -2.64 22.81 -22.24
N GLY A 326 -3.58 22.84 -21.29
CA GLY A 326 -4.86 23.57 -21.40
C GLY A 326 -5.95 22.83 -22.17
N THR A 327 -5.68 21.64 -22.71
CA THR A 327 -6.74 20.87 -23.41
C THR A 327 -7.73 20.31 -22.41
N PRO A 328 -9.06 20.44 -22.67
CA PRO A 328 -10.08 19.85 -21.79
C PRO A 328 -9.94 18.32 -21.71
N TRP A 329 -9.98 17.79 -20.48
CA TRP A 329 -10.01 16.37 -20.22
C TRP A 329 -11.40 15.90 -19.76
N LEU A 330 -11.93 16.49 -18.68
CA LEU A 330 -13.27 16.20 -18.17
C LEU A 330 -14.17 17.42 -18.26
N LYS A 331 -15.41 17.24 -18.71
CA LYS A 331 -16.44 18.29 -18.70
C LYS A 331 -17.01 18.45 -17.30
N ALA A 332 -17.72 19.55 -17.06
CA ALA A 332 -18.39 19.79 -15.79
C ALA A 332 -19.30 18.61 -15.37
N GLY A 333 -19.07 18.08 -14.17
CA GLY A 333 -19.81 16.95 -13.60
C GLY A 333 -19.42 15.57 -14.14
N GLU A 334 -18.55 15.48 -15.15
CA GLU A 334 -18.01 14.21 -15.65
C GLU A 334 -16.98 13.66 -14.66
N LYS A 335 -17.06 12.36 -14.37
CA LYS A 335 -16.10 11.65 -13.51
C LYS A 335 -15.20 10.77 -14.37
N ALA A 336 -13.89 10.73 -14.05
CA ALA A 336 -12.98 9.81 -14.69
C ALA A 336 -13.34 8.37 -14.32
N ASP A 337 -13.27 7.47 -15.30
CA ASP A 337 -13.44 6.04 -15.07
C ASP A 337 -12.12 5.37 -14.65
N ASP A 338 -12.24 4.20 -14.04
CA ASP A 338 -11.11 3.43 -13.53
C ASP A 338 -10.10 3.08 -14.63
N LYS A 339 -10.56 2.81 -15.85
CA LYS A 339 -9.69 2.48 -16.99
C LYS A 339 -8.79 3.66 -17.36
N THR A 340 -9.36 4.86 -17.39
CA THR A 340 -8.59 6.09 -17.67
C THR A 340 -7.60 6.38 -16.55
N LEU A 341 -8.00 6.21 -15.30
CA LEU A 341 -7.14 6.43 -14.14
C LEU A 341 -5.97 5.46 -14.11
N LEU A 342 -6.20 4.17 -14.34
CA LEU A 342 -5.16 3.14 -14.37
C LEU A 342 -4.16 3.29 -15.54
N GLY A 343 -4.51 4.07 -16.55
CA GLY A 343 -3.64 4.38 -17.69
C GLY A 343 -3.13 5.82 -17.72
N MET A 344 -3.23 6.56 -16.63
CA MET A 344 -2.92 7.99 -16.59
C MET A 344 -1.44 8.28 -16.89
N ASN A 345 -1.17 9.04 -17.94
CA ASN A 345 0.16 9.37 -18.43
C ASN A 345 0.31 10.85 -18.81
N PHE A 346 -0.43 11.74 -18.18
CA PHE A 346 -0.40 13.18 -18.41
C PHE A 346 -0.62 13.92 -17.08
N TYR A 347 -0.16 15.16 -17.01
CA TYR A 347 -0.47 16.04 -15.90
C TYR A 347 -1.73 16.87 -16.15
N VAL A 348 -2.40 17.24 -15.05
CA VAL A 348 -3.46 18.25 -15.06
C VAL A 348 -2.87 19.65 -14.95
N GLU A 349 -3.67 20.66 -15.26
CA GLU A 349 -3.34 22.07 -15.09
C GLU A 349 -2.96 22.36 -13.63
N GLY A 350 -1.90 23.16 -13.41
CA GLY A 350 -1.35 23.54 -12.11
C GLY A 350 -0.07 22.82 -11.71
N VAL A 351 0.20 21.63 -12.30
CA VAL A 351 1.51 20.97 -12.13
C VAL A 351 2.56 21.71 -12.96
N ASP A 352 3.61 22.22 -12.30
CA ASP A 352 4.60 23.11 -12.97
C ASP A 352 5.64 22.35 -13.81
N ASP A 353 5.99 21.11 -13.45
CA ASP A 353 7.04 20.34 -14.11
C ASP A 353 6.50 19.47 -15.26
N LYS A 354 7.41 19.04 -16.14
CA LYS A 354 7.06 18.13 -17.23
C LYS A 354 7.09 16.67 -16.76
N LEU A 355 6.14 15.88 -17.23
CA LEU A 355 6.19 14.44 -17.03
C LEU A 355 7.39 13.86 -17.82
N PRO A 356 8.26 13.08 -17.17
CA PRO A 356 9.32 12.35 -17.87
C PRO A 356 8.75 11.40 -18.93
N GLN A 357 9.46 11.30 -20.08
CA GLN A 357 9.09 10.42 -21.18
C GLN A 357 9.75 9.05 -21.08
#